data_bbb412e03d82c75e5b5d08db2917cf36
#
_entry.id   bbb412e03d82c75e5b5d08db2917cf36
#
_cell.length_a   1.000
_cell.length_b   1.000
_cell.length_c   1.000
_cell.angle_alpha   90.00
_cell.angle_beta   90.00
_cell.angle_gamma   90.00
#
_symmetry.space_group_name_H-M   'P 1'
#
loop_
_entity.id
_entity.type
_entity.pdbx_description
1 polymer ?
#
loop_
_entity_poly.entity_id
_entity_poly.type
_entity_poly.pdbx_seq_one_letter_code
_entity_poly.pdbx_strand_id
1 'polypeptide(L)'
;MQTKNVCAFLGDDASPEVMKPTIELIERLLPNLKFSYPEVGETAQKKYGSNFPDSSKQAIDDSDATFFGSTSGNSTAALFYLRWGKQTYANVRPARWLEGFNSPLADPDGLDFVIIRENLEDLYLGLEGDLEDLAALNYYSRHARSSLSDLGPGKYSIKAITERGSERVIRYAFEMAARRRGKVTLSSKYNMLAVATASILYLL
;
A
#
# COMPACT_ATOMS: atom_id res chain seq x y z
N MET A 1 -12.50 14.97 25.03
CA MET A 1 -11.83 13.98 24.14
C MET A 1 -10.32 14.12 24.30
N GLN A 2 -9.58 13.02 24.27
CA GLN A 2 -8.12 13.06 24.31
C GLN A 2 -7.56 13.68 23.03
N THR A 3 -6.55 14.57 23.16
CA THR A 3 -5.86 15.13 22.00
C THR A 3 -5.10 14.03 21.27
N LYS A 4 -5.15 14.04 19.95
CA LYS A 4 -4.44 13.12 19.05
C LYS A 4 -3.54 13.89 18.08
N ASN A 5 -2.32 13.42 17.91
CA ASN A 5 -1.35 14.02 17.01
C ASN A 5 -1.37 13.30 15.67
N VAL A 6 -1.46 14.05 14.59
CA VAL A 6 -1.49 13.54 13.21
C VAL A 6 -0.32 14.15 12.45
N CYS A 7 0.54 13.29 11.92
CA CYS A 7 1.60 13.70 10.99
C CYS A 7 1.02 13.82 9.59
N ALA A 8 1.04 15.01 8.99
CA ALA A 8 0.47 15.27 7.68
C ALA A 8 1.53 15.55 6.62
N PHE A 9 1.56 14.72 5.59
CA PHE A 9 2.32 14.96 4.35
C PHE A 9 1.34 15.40 3.27
N LEU A 10 1.47 16.61 2.79
CA LEU A 10 0.56 17.17 1.79
C LEU A 10 0.62 16.45 0.45
N GLY A 11 1.72 15.70 0.21
CA GLY A 11 1.95 14.99 -1.04
C GLY A 11 2.50 15.87 -2.14
N ASP A 12 2.50 15.34 -3.36
CA ASP A 12 3.11 15.95 -4.53
C ASP A 12 2.04 16.38 -5.55
N ASP A 13 2.44 17.16 -6.54
CA ASP A 13 1.60 17.66 -7.66
C ASP A 13 0.31 18.36 -7.18
N ALA A 14 -0.85 17.86 -7.61
CA ALA A 14 -2.16 18.41 -7.24
C ALA A 14 -2.62 18.04 -5.82
N SER A 15 -1.92 17.12 -5.14
CA SER A 15 -2.33 16.65 -3.81
C SER A 15 -2.46 17.78 -2.78
N PRO A 16 -1.55 18.77 -2.68
CA PRO A 16 -1.68 19.87 -1.74
C PRO A 16 -2.96 20.70 -1.90
N GLU A 17 -3.49 20.82 -3.13
CA GLU A 17 -4.73 21.56 -3.40
C GLU A 17 -5.95 20.92 -2.74
N VAL A 18 -5.94 19.60 -2.59
CA VAL A 18 -6.99 18.82 -1.94
C VAL A 18 -6.72 18.66 -0.44
N MET A 19 -5.47 18.38 -0.07
CA MET A 19 -5.09 18.09 1.31
C MET A 19 -5.27 19.30 2.23
N LYS A 20 -4.86 20.50 1.80
CA LYS A 20 -4.97 21.71 2.63
C LYS A 20 -6.40 22.01 3.07
N PRO A 21 -7.38 22.20 2.15
CA PRO A 21 -8.76 22.48 2.55
C PRO A 21 -9.39 21.31 3.33
N THR A 22 -8.98 20.07 3.04
CA THR A 22 -9.45 18.90 3.78
C THR A 22 -8.98 18.95 5.24
N ILE A 23 -7.71 19.27 5.49
CA ILE A 23 -7.17 19.38 6.85
C ILE A 23 -7.83 20.54 7.59
N GLU A 24 -8.01 21.71 6.95
CA GLU A 24 -8.72 22.85 7.54
C GLU A 24 -10.15 22.47 7.96
N LEU A 25 -10.85 21.69 7.14
CA LEU A 25 -12.18 21.20 7.48
C LEU A 25 -12.14 20.24 8.68
N ILE A 26 -11.18 19.31 8.69
CA ILE A 26 -10.99 18.35 9.80
C ILE A 26 -10.68 19.08 11.10
N GLU A 27 -9.80 20.08 11.10
CA GLU A 27 -9.45 20.87 12.28
C GLU A 27 -10.66 21.61 12.88
N ARG A 28 -11.56 22.10 12.01
CA ARG A 28 -12.81 22.75 12.44
C ARG A 28 -13.81 21.76 13.05
N LEU A 29 -13.91 20.56 12.48
CA LEU A 29 -14.85 19.52 12.93
C LEU A 29 -14.33 18.73 14.14
N LEU A 30 -13.03 18.52 14.23
CA LEU A 30 -12.37 17.71 15.22
C LEU A 30 -11.22 18.47 15.90
N PRO A 31 -11.52 19.44 16.77
CA PRO A 31 -10.51 20.34 17.38
C PRO A 31 -9.51 19.62 18.30
N ASN A 32 -9.77 18.37 18.64
CA ASN A 32 -8.87 17.50 19.39
C ASN A 32 -7.78 16.85 18.52
N LEU A 33 -7.83 16.97 17.19
CA LEU A 33 -6.72 16.57 16.33
C LEU A 33 -5.73 17.72 16.15
N LYS A 34 -4.44 17.39 16.28
CA LYS A 34 -3.33 18.33 16.08
C LYS A 34 -2.45 17.84 14.97
N PHE A 35 -2.32 18.67 13.92
CA PHE A 35 -1.52 18.33 12.74
C PHE A 35 -0.11 18.89 12.85
N SER A 36 0.88 18.08 12.46
CA SER A 36 2.27 18.49 12.21
C SER A 36 2.60 18.25 10.74
N TYR A 37 3.47 19.08 10.18
CA TYR A 37 3.80 19.09 8.75
C TYR A 37 5.30 18.91 8.54
N PRO A 38 5.85 17.70 8.71
CA PRO A 38 7.28 17.48 8.47
C PRO A 38 7.62 17.60 7.00
N GLU A 39 8.82 18.10 6.74
CA GLU A 39 9.30 18.30 5.36
C GLU A 39 9.85 17.02 4.76
N VAL A 40 9.54 16.75 3.49
CA VAL A 40 10.02 15.62 2.70
C VAL A 40 10.31 16.07 1.26
N GLY A 41 10.97 15.21 0.50
CA GLY A 41 11.27 15.46 -0.91
C GLY A 41 12.31 16.55 -1.12
N GLU A 42 12.17 17.31 -2.20
CA GLU A 42 13.16 18.33 -2.60
C GLU A 42 13.34 19.43 -1.55
N THR A 43 12.28 19.84 -0.87
CA THR A 43 12.37 20.87 0.18
C THR A 43 13.24 20.40 1.33
N ALA A 44 13.04 19.17 1.78
CA ALA A 44 13.85 18.55 2.83
C ALA A 44 15.30 18.34 2.35
N GLN A 45 15.50 17.91 1.10
CA GLN A 45 16.82 17.73 0.52
C GLN A 45 17.62 19.03 0.52
N LYS A 46 16.99 20.15 0.14
CA LYS A 46 17.65 21.47 0.13
C LYS A 46 18.00 21.97 1.53
N LYS A 47 17.15 21.69 2.52
CA LYS A 47 17.27 22.22 3.88
C LYS A 47 18.13 21.35 4.80
N TYR A 48 18.03 20.02 4.65
CA TYR A 48 18.63 19.05 5.58
C TYR A 48 19.65 18.11 4.91
N GLY A 49 19.83 18.18 3.59
CA GLY A 49 20.70 17.27 2.84
C GLY A 49 20.12 15.85 2.66
N SER A 50 18.86 15.66 3.00
CA SER A 50 18.14 14.37 2.87
C SER A 50 16.72 14.63 2.42
N ASN A 51 16.21 13.85 1.47
CA ASN A 51 14.81 13.90 1.04
C ASN A 51 13.81 13.34 2.09
N PHE A 52 14.32 12.63 3.09
CA PHE A 52 13.54 12.12 4.22
C PHE A 52 14.42 12.14 5.48
N PRO A 53 14.56 13.30 6.16
CA PRO A 53 15.40 13.46 7.33
C PRO A 53 14.84 12.72 8.56
N ASP A 54 15.71 12.44 9.52
CA ASP A 54 15.34 11.73 10.75
C ASP A 54 14.27 12.48 11.57
N SER A 55 14.25 13.81 11.50
CA SER A 55 13.18 14.62 12.12
C SER A 55 11.80 14.29 11.54
N SER A 56 11.70 13.97 10.26
CA SER A 56 10.43 13.60 9.62
C SER A 56 10.03 12.15 9.94
N LYS A 57 11.00 11.24 10.10
CA LYS A 57 10.74 9.90 10.66
C LYS A 57 10.23 9.99 12.08
N GLN A 58 10.91 10.77 12.92
CA GLN A 58 10.51 10.98 14.30
C GLN A 58 9.08 11.56 14.41
N ALA A 59 8.72 12.51 13.53
CA ALA A 59 7.37 13.06 13.49
C ALA A 59 6.30 11.99 13.19
N ILE A 60 6.60 11.01 12.32
CA ILE A 60 5.73 9.85 12.10
C ILE A 60 5.65 8.99 13.35
N ASP A 61 6.78 8.69 13.98
CA ASP A 61 6.88 7.79 15.12
C ASP A 61 6.17 8.33 16.37
N ASP A 62 6.21 9.64 16.57
CA ASP A 62 5.60 10.35 17.71
C ASP A 62 4.10 10.65 17.48
N SER A 63 3.57 10.37 16.30
CA SER A 63 2.18 10.65 15.98
C SER A 63 1.26 9.43 16.18
N ASP A 64 0.00 9.69 16.55
CA ASP A 64 -1.04 8.66 16.65
C ASP A 64 -1.45 8.12 15.26
N ALA A 65 -1.33 8.95 14.23
CA ALA A 65 -1.64 8.60 12.84
C ALA A 65 -0.86 9.47 11.85
N THR A 66 -0.72 8.96 10.63
CA THR A 66 -0.19 9.74 9.51
C THR A 66 -1.29 9.96 8.47
N PHE A 67 -1.48 11.20 8.06
CA PHE A 67 -2.35 11.59 6.95
C PHE A 67 -1.49 11.93 5.75
N PHE A 68 -1.50 11.06 4.73
CA PHE A 68 -0.56 11.12 3.61
C PHE A 68 -1.29 11.39 2.30
N GLY A 69 -0.92 12.47 1.62
CA GLY A 69 -1.38 12.79 0.27
C GLY A 69 -0.76 11.89 -0.78
N SER A 70 -1.17 12.02 -2.04
CA SER A 70 -0.59 11.25 -3.14
C SER A 70 0.87 11.66 -3.40
N THR A 71 1.68 10.74 -3.95
CA THR A 71 3.07 11.02 -4.31
C THR A 71 3.33 10.71 -5.78
N SER A 72 4.09 11.57 -6.44
CA SER A 72 4.64 11.37 -7.79
C SER A 72 6.14 11.01 -7.77
N GLY A 73 6.72 10.84 -6.58
CA GLY A 73 8.12 10.46 -6.41
C GLY A 73 8.87 11.24 -5.32
N ASN A 74 8.59 12.51 -5.14
CA ASN A 74 9.32 13.35 -4.18
C ASN A 74 9.16 12.87 -2.73
N SER A 75 7.96 12.46 -2.34
CA SER A 75 7.64 11.95 -0.98
C SER A 75 7.72 10.43 -0.85
N THR A 76 8.24 9.72 -1.85
CA THR A 76 8.29 8.24 -1.90
C THR A 76 9.04 7.63 -0.71
N ALA A 77 10.12 8.26 -0.24
CA ALA A 77 10.90 7.74 0.89
C ALA A 77 10.06 7.69 2.18
N ALA A 78 9.20 8.69 2.44
CA ALA A 78 8.25 8.67 3.55
C ALA A 78 7.19 7.59 3.37
N LEU A 79 6.67 7.40 2.15
CA LEU A 79 5.74 6.31 1.84
C LEU A 79 6.36 4.93 2.11
N PHE A 80 7.63 4.73 1.75
CA PHE A 80 8.35 3.48 2.00
C PHE A 80 8.54 3.24 3.50
N TYR A 81 8.87 4.28 4.24
CA TYR A 81 8.96 4.18 5.70
C TYR A 81 7.60 3.79 6.33
N LEU A 82 6.50 4.38 5.89
CA LEU A 82 5.15 4.00 6.32
C LEU A 82 4.83 2.54 5.98
N ARG A 83 5.20 2.06 4.78
CA ARG A 83 4.95 0.67 4.38
C ARG A 83 5.80 -0.30 5.18
N TRP A 84 7.11 -0.27 5.00
CA TRP A 84 8.02 -1.28 5.54
C TRP A 84 8.55 -0.95 6.93
N GLY A 85 8.81 0.32 7.24
CA GLY A 85 9.23 0.74 8.57
C GLY A 85 8.12 0.59 9.60
N LYS A 86 6.91 1.02 9.29
CA LYS A 86 5.74 0.91 10.18
C LYS A 86 4.90 -0.36 9.94
N GLN A 87 5.29 -1.21 8.99
CA GLN A 87 4.61 -2.49 8.69
C GLN A 87 3.11 -2.33 8.41
N THR A 88 2.71 -1.33 7.61
CA THR A 88 1.30 -1.11 7.25
C THR A 88 0.86 -2.14 6.20
N TYR A 89 0.66 -3.37 6.61
CA TYR A 89 0.43 -4.55 5.77
C TYR A 89 -0.94 -4.59 5.09
N ALA A 90 -1.96 -4.02 5.71
CA ALA A 90 -3.32 -4.04 5.18
C ALA A 90 -3.70 -2.69 4.57
N ASN A 91 -3.78 -2.64 3.25
CA ASN A 91 -4.30 -1.48 2.54
C ASN A 91 -5.82 -1.61 2.43
N VAL A 92 -6.53 -0.85 3.25
CA VAL A 92 -7.99 -0.86 3.37
C VAL A 92 -8.59 0.16 2.42
N ARG A 93 -9.31 -0.29 1.41
CA ARG A 93 -9.90 0.55 0.36
C ARG A 93 -11.42 0.42 0.36
N PRO A 94 -12.14 1.31 1.05
CA PRO A 94 -13.59 1.35 0.94
C PRO A 94 -14.01 1.85 -0.44
N ALA A 95 -15.00 1.20 -1.02
CA ALA A 95 -15.66 1.60 -2.25
C ALA A 95 -17.16 1.64 -2.01
N ARG A 96 -17.72 2.83 -1.95
CA ARG A 96 -19.13 3.08 -1.74
C ARG A 96 -19.62 4.11 -2.74
N TRP A 97 -20.72 3.79 -3.41
CA TRP A 97 -21.39 4.82 -4.20
C TRP A 97 -22.16 5.77 -3.29
N LEU A 98 -22.12 7.05 -3.62
CA LEU A 98 -22.85 8.10 -2.94
C LEU A 98 -23.92 8.64 -3.89
N GLU A 99 -25.14 8.72 -3.40
CA GLU A 99 -26.27 9.27 -4.17
C GLU A 99 -25.95 10.67 -4.70
N GLY A 100 -26.30 10.94 -5.95
CA GLY A 100 -26.02 12.21 -6.63
C GLY A 100 -24.70 12.27 -7.39
N PHE A 101 -23.82 11.27 -7.25
CA PHE A 101 -22.58 11.18 -8.04
C PHE A 101 -22.75 10.28 -9.26
N ASN A 102 -22.12 10.68 -10.37
CA ASN A 102 -22.06 9.85 -11.57
C ASN A 102 -21.31 8.54 -11.30
N SER A 103 -21.81 7.46 -11.88
CA SER A 103 -21.19 6.13 -11.81
C SER A 103 -21.03 5.57 -13.22
N PRO A 104 -19.94 4.83 -13.52
CA PRO A 104 -19.83 4.06 -14.76
C PRO A 104 -20.72 2.80 -14.75
N LEU A 105 -21.30 2.42 -13.61
CA LEU A 105 -22.21 1.30 -13.48
C LEU A 105 -23.64 1.75 -13.79
N ALA A 106 -24.39 0.89 -14.48
CA ALA A 106 -25.78 1.16 -14.82
C ALA A 106 -26.68 1.20 -13.57
N ASP A 107 -26.38 0.39 -12.56
CA ASP A 107 -27.07 0.34 -11.28
C ASP A 107 -26.05 0.33 -10.15
N PRO A 108 -25.69 1.50 -9.60
CA PRO A 108 -24.72 1.63 -8.52
C PRO A 108 -25.36 1.54 -7.13
N ASP A 109 -26.69 1.46 -7.02
CA ASP A 109 -27.41 1.47 -5.74
C ASP A 109 -26.98 0.33 -4.84
N GLY A 110 -26.71 0.65 -3.58
CA GLY A 110 -26.26 -0.33 -2.60
C GLY A 110 -24.82 -0.80 -2.76
N LEU A 111 -24.04 -0.22 -3.70
CA LEU A 111 -22.61 -0.50 -3.82
C LEU A 111 -21.91 -0.06 -2.53
N ASP A 112 -21.48 -1.04 -1.74
CA ASP A 112 -20.71 -0.82 -0.52
C ASP A 112 -19.87 -2.07 -0.23
N PHE A 113 -18.59 -2.01 -0.57
CA PHE A 113 -17.62 -3.05 -0.27
C PHE A 113 -16.27 -2.46 0.15
N VAL A 114 -15.42 -3.30 0.72
CA VAL A 114 -14.05 -2.92 1.10
C VAL A 114 -13.09 -3.90 0.47
N ILE A 115 -12.09 -3.37 -0.24
CA ILE A 115 -10.96 -4.16 -0.72
C ILE A 115 -9.89 -4.12 0.37
N ILE A 116 -9.50 -5.29 0.87
CA ILE A 116 -8.34 -5.45 1.74
C ILE A 116 -7.21 -6.01 0.89
N ARG A 117 -6.16 -5.22 0.69
CA ARG A 117 -5.02 -5.60 -0.13
C ARG A 117 -3.78 -5.77 0.72
N GLU A 118 -3.05 -6.86 0.51
CA GLU A 118 -1.68 -7.00 1.02
C GLU A 118 -0.81 -5.89 0.42
N ASN A 119 0.04 -5.27 1.23
CA ASN A 119 0.68 -4.00 0.87
C ASN A 119 2.22 -4.04 0.92
N LEU A 120 2.84 -5.13 1.38
CA LEU A 120 4.28 -5.21 1.64
C LEU A 120 5.01 -6.27 0.83
N GLU A 121 4.29 -7.27 0.33
CA GLU A 121 4.82 -8.42 -0.40
C GLU A 121 4.50 -8.37 -1.90
N ASP A 122 4.53 -9.52 -2.56
CA ASP A 122 4.36 -9.64 -4.00
C ASP A 122 5.54 -8.99 -4.74
N LEU A 123 5.29 -8.31 -5.84
CA LEU A 123 6.28 -7.55 -6.62
C LEU A 123 6.78 -6.27 -5.89
N TYR A 124 6.05 -5.85 -4.86
CA TYR A 124 6.43 -4.65 -4.07
C TYR A 124 7.67 -4.83 -3.21
N LEU A 125 8.19 -6.06 -3.08
CA LEU A 125 9.48 -6.30 -2.43
C LEU A 125 10.65 -5.64 -3.18
N GLY A 126 10.48 -5.30 -4.46
CA GLY A 126 11.52 -4.68 -5.27
C GLY A 126 12.73 -5.60 -5.49
N LEU A 127 12.52 -6.90 -5.48
CA LEU A 127 13.57 -7.90 -5.76
C LEU A 127 13.65 -8.10 -7.27
N GLU A 128 14.57 -7.39 -7.89
CA GLU A 128 14.74 -7.41 -9.35
C GLU A 128 16.22 -7.35 -9.74
N GLY A 129 16.55 -7.83 -10.93
CA GLY A 129 17.92 -7.90 -11.41
C GLY A 129 18.01 -8.35 -12.87
N ASP A 130 19.20 -8.74 -13.27
CA ASP A 130 19.49 -9.27 -14.61
C ASP A 130 19.21 -10.79 -14.67
N LEU A 131 18.64 -11.28 -15.78
CA LEU A 131 18.36 -12.72 -15.93
C LEU A 131 19.61 -13.57 -15.82
N GLU A 132 20.74 -13.04 -16.20
CA GLU A 132 22.06 -13.65 -16.10
C GLU A 132 22.42 -14.04 -14.64
N ASP A 133 21.98 -13.24 -13.66
CA ASP A 133 22.21 -13.53 -12.22
C ASP A 133 21.51 -14.81 -11.77
N LEU A 134 20.43 -15.20 -12.46
CA LEU A 134 19.65 -16.39 -12.17
C LEU A 134 20.06 -17.61 -12.99
N ALA A 135 20.99 -17.47 -13.93
CA ALA A 135 21.36 -18.55 -14.86
C ALA A 135 21.87 -19.82 -14.11
N ALA A 136 22.59 -19.63 -13.00
CA ALA A 136 23.10 -20.74 -12.19
C ALA A 136 22.01 -21.56 -11.46
N LEU A 137 20.77 -21.04 -11.37
CA LEU A 137 19.67 -21.70 -10.65
C LEU A 137 18.95 -22.75 -11.50
N ASN A 138 19.27 -22.88 -12.79
CA ASN A 138 18.68 -23.85 -13.71
C ASN A 138 17.15 -23.94 -13.67
N TYR A 139 16.47 -22.82 -13.49
CA TYR A 139 15.01 -22.80 -13.47
C TYR A 139 14.44 -23.12 -14.84
N TYR A 140 13.46 -24.04 -14.85
CA TYR A 140 12.76 -24.48 -16.04
C TYR A 140 11.29 -24.06 -15.98
N SER A 141 10.83 -23.34 -17.01
CA SER A 141 9.42 -22.97 -17.18
C SER A 141 8.65 -24.12 -17.80
N ARG A 142 7.73 -24.73 -17.05
CA ARG A 142 6.81 -25.76 -17.57
C ARG A 142 5.85 -25.21 -18.62
N HIS A 143 5.49 -23.94 -18.54
CA HIS A 143 4.58 -23.29 -19.50
C HIS A 143 5.29 -22.95 -20.80
N ALA A 144 6.46 -22.31 -20.72
CA ALA A 144 7.26 -21.97 -21.90
C ALA A 144 8.04 -23.17 -22.47
N ARG A 145 8.18 -24.27 -21.70
CA ARG A 145 8.97 -25.46 -22.04
C ARG A 145 10.42 -25.14 -22.38
N SER A 146 11.00 -24.19 -21.64
CA SER A 146 12.38 -23.72 -21.82
C SER A 146 13.03 -23.43 -20.49
N SER A 147 14.36 -23.47 -20.45
CA SER A 147 15.13 -23.01 -19.33
C SER A 147 15.17 -21.48 -19.27
N LEU A 148 15.41 -20.94 -18.08
CA LEU A 148 15.55 -19.49 -17.90
C LEU A 148 16.72 -18.94 -18.74
N SER A 149 17.81 -19.73 -18.85
CA SER A 149 18.99 -19.41 -19.68
C SER A 149 18.68 -19.29 -21.19
N ASP A 150 17.61 -19.93 -21.66
CA ASP A 150 17.23 -19.93 -23.07
C ASP A 150 16.47 -18.66 -23.49
N LEU A 151 16.05 -17.83 -22.50
CA LEU A 151 15.33 -16.60 -22.76
C LEU A 151 16.22 -15.46 -23.29
N GLY A 152 17.54 -15.61 -23.17
CA GLY A 152 18.50 -14.56 -23.56
C GLY A 152 18.58 -13.41 -22.55
N PRO A 153 19.28 -12.31 -22.90
CA PRO A 153 19.44 -11.15 -22.01
C PRO A 153 18.10 -10.51 -21.64
N GLY A 154 17.94 -10.17 -20.36
CA GLY A 154 16.70 -9.58 -19.88
C GLY A 154 16.74 -9.23 -18.39
N LYS A 155 15.60 -8.85 -17.85
CA LYS A 155 15.41 -8.53 -16.44
C LYS A 155 14.42 -9.47 -15.79
N TYR A 156 14.55 -9.69 -14.48
CA TYR A 156 13.58 -10.42 -13.68
C TYR A 156 13.03 -9.55 -12.55
N SER A 157 11.85 -9.91 -12.07
CA SER A 157 11.31 -9.44 -10.80
C SER A 157 10.72 -10.63 -10.04
N ILE A 158 11.07 -10.75 -8.76
CA ILE A 158 10.62 -11.84 -7.92
C ILE A 158 9.33 -11.45 -7.21
N LYS A 159 8.30 -12.25 -7.45
CA LYS A 159 7.06 -12.23 -6.68
C LYS A 159 7.19 -13.21 -5.52
N ALA A 160 7.15 -12.71 -4.29
CA ALA A 160 7.15 -13.56 -3.11
C ALA A 160 5.88 -13.32 -2.28
N ILE A 161 5.30 -14.42 -1.78
CA ILE A 161 4.11 -14.42 -0.91
C ILE A 161 4.44 -15.35 0.25
N THR A 162 4.36 -14.81 1.48
CA THR A 162 4.65 -15.59 2.68
C THR A 162 3.36 -16.01 3.39
N GLU A 163 3.44 -17.10 4.16
CA GLU A 163 2.36 -17.54 5.03
C GLU A 163 1.97 -16.44 6.03
N ARG A 164 2.96 -15.84 6.69
CA ARG A 164 2.77 -14.75 7.65
C ARG A 164 2.07 -13.53 7.02
N GLY A 165 2.50 -13.12 5.82
CA GLY A 165 1.88 -11.99 5.10
C GLY A 165 0.45 -12.29 4.72
N SER A 166 0.19 -13.51 4.23
CA SER A 166 -1.15 -13.99 3.88
C SER A 166 -2.06 -14.08 5.11
N GLU A 167 -1.60 -14.70 6.19
CA GLU A 167 -2.40 -14.89 7.41
C GLU A 167 -2.88 -13.55 7.97
N ARG A 168 -1.99 -12.58 8.16
CA ARG A 168 -2.36 -11.30 8.78
C ARG A 168 -3.38 -10.50 7.96
N VAL A 169 -3.27 -10.49 6.64
CA VAL A 169 -4.21 -9.77 5.78
C VAL A 169 -5.56 -10.48 5.70
N ILE A 170 -5.56 -11.82 5.67
CA ILE A 170 -6.78 -12.64 5.68
C ILE A 170 -7.52 -12.46 7.01
N ARG A 171 -6.83 -12.59 8.14
CA ARG A 171 -7.41 -12.37 9.48
C ARG A 171 -8.08 -11.01 9.56
N TYR A 172 -7.40 -9.95 9.14
CA TYR A 172 -7.97 -8.60 9.10
C TYR A 172 -9.22 -8.52 8.23
N ALA A 173 -9.21 -9.17 7.06
CA ALA A 173 -10.36 -9.18 6.15
C ALA A 173 -11.59 -9.88 6.78
N PHE A 174 -11.39 -11.00 7.49
CA PHE A 174 -12.48 -11.69 8.20
C PHE A 174 -13.00 -10.88 9.39
N GLU A 175 -12.13 -10.26 10.17
CA GLU A 175 -12.52 -9.35 11.26
C GLU A 175 -13.34 -8.15 10.75
N MET A 176 -12.93 -7.58 9.61
CA MET A 176 -13.69 -6.51 8.95
C MET A 176 -15.05 -7.02 8.47
N ALA A 177 -15.09 -8.20 7.85
CA ALA A 177 -16.34 -8.79 7.34
C ALA A 177 -17.33 -9.10 8.48
N ALA A 178 -16.85 -9.56 9.63
CA ALA A 178 -17.68 -9.83 10.81
C ALA A 178 -18.42 -8.57 11.33
N ARG A 179 -17.82 -7.40 11.14
CA ARG A 179 -18.43 -6.08 11.48
C ARG A 179 -19.33 -5.53 10.38
N ARG A 180 -19.47 -6.24 9.26
CA ARG A 180 -20.26 -5.85 8.09
C ARG A 180 -21.28 -6.94 7.74
N ARG A 181 -21.33 -7.40 6.49
CA ARG A 181 -22.30 -8.39 5.99
C ARG A 181 -21.86 -9.84 6.15
N GLY A 182 -20.74 -10.10 6.79
CA GLY A 182 -20.21 -11.46 7.01
C GLY A 182 -19.72 -12.17 5.74
N LYS A 183 -19.46 -11.44 4.65
CA LYS A 183 -19.03 -12.01 3.36
C LYS A 183 -17.61 -11.59 3.02
N VAL A 184 -16.76 -12.58 2.74
CA VAL A 184 -15.41 -12.39 2.19
C VAL A 184 -15.35 -13.02 0.80
N THR A 185 -14.75 -12.32 -0.14
CA THR A 185 -14.46 -12.84 -1.48
C THR A 185 -12.96 -12.74 -1.72
N LEU A 186 -12.31 -13.86 -2.00
CA LEU A 186 -10.91 -13.89 -2.37
C LEU A 186 -10.76 -13.68 -3.88
N SER A 187 -9.90 -12.72 -4.26
CA SER A 187 -9.43 -12.54 -5.64
C SER A 187 -7.93 -12.82 -5.71
N SER A 188 -7.53 -13.78 -6.53
CA SER A 188 -6.13 -14.19 -6.68
C SER A 188 -5.82 -14.59 -8.12
N LYS A 189 -4.53 -14.73 -8.44
CA LYS A 189 -4.05 -15.24 -9.73
C LYS A 189 -3.78 -16.76 -9.68
N TYR A 190 -4.56 -17.50 -8.92
CA TYR A 190 -4.39 -18.94 -8.70
C TYR A 190 -4.31 -19.75 -10.00
N ASN A 191 -5.08 -19.39 -11.01
CA ASN A 191 -5.10 -20.07 -12.30
C ASN A 191 -3.72 -20.11 -13.01
N MET A 192 -2.83 -19.17 -12.73
CA MET A 192 -1.48 -19.09 -13.31
C MET A 192 -0.37 -19.35 -12.29
N LEU A 193 -0.59 -19.03 -11.03
CA LEU A 193 0.41 -19.04 -9.97
C LEU A 193 -0.05 -19.91 -8.79
N ALA A 194 -0.45 -21.16 -9.09
CA ALA A 194 -1.04 -22.07 -8.10
C ALA A 194 -0.14 -22.29 -6.87
N VAL A 195 1.17 -22.46 -7.08
CA VAL A 195 2.14 -22.70 -5.98
C VAL A 195 2.24 -21.47 -5.08
N ALA A 196 2.41 -20.27 -5.67
CA ALA A 196 2.57 -19.03 -4.90
C ALA A 196 1.27 -18.61 -4.17
N THR A 197 0.09 -19.08 -4.63
CA THR A 197 -1.20 -18.76 -4.01
C THR A 197 -1.78 -19.88 -3.16
N ALA A 198 -1.15 -21.07 -3.17
CA ALA A 198 -1.60 -22.22 -2.36
C ALA A 198 -1.60 -21.91 -0.86
N SER A 199 -0.59 -21.20 -0.35
CA SER A 199 -0.50 -20.79 1.05
C SER A 199 -1.70 -19.93 1.50
N ILE A 200 -2.26 -19.14 0.60
CA ILE A 200 -3.47 -18.34 0.88
C ILE A 200 -4.70 -19.24 1.05
N LEU A 201 -4.82 -20.27 0.20
CA LEU A 201 -5.98 -21.18 0.20
C LEU A 201 -6.00 -22.12 1.41
N TYR A 202 -4.85 -22.47 1.98
CA TYR A 202 -4.76 -23.30 3.18
C TYR A 202 -5.14 -22.56 4.47
N LEU A 203 -5.19 -21.22 4.43
CA LEU A 203 -5.54 -20.38 5.57
C LEU A 203 -7.03 -19.96 5.61
N LEU A 204 -7.79 -20.31 4.58
CA LEU A 204 -9.24 -20.05 4.46
C LEU A 204 -10.07 -21.23 4.93
#